data_1ccc24f59c78dfbe333f69acf32dcc01
#
_entry.id   1ccc24f59c78dfbe333f69acf32dcc01
#
_cell.length_a   1.000
_cell.length_b   1.000
_cell.length_c   1.000
_cell.angle_alpha   90.00
_cell.angle_beta   90.00
_cell.angle_gamma   90.00
#
_symmetry.space_group_name_H-M   'P 1'
#
loop_
_entity.id
_entity.type
_entity.pdbx_description
1 polymer ?
#
loop_
_entity_poly.entity_id
_entity_poly.type
_entity_poly.pdbx_seq_one_letter_code
_entity_poly.pdbx_strand_id
1 'polypeptide(L)'
;ETHEAKQVNEGEGDLLLTEQFLLAGTGFRTDLAAHAEAQEMFGRPTITLQLVNPDYYHLDTAIAVLGPTIAYLPEAFSPSSQKVLAQLFPDAIRAELADATVLGLNAVCDGTHVVLPVQAKGLIRQVAERGLVPVPVDVSELRKAGGGPKCCTLELRSRP
;
A
#
# COMPACT_ATOMS: atom_id res chain seq x y z
N GLU A 1 14.75 -14.04 -13.86
CA GLU A 1 14.42 -13.26 -15.05
C GLU A 1 14.27 -11.79 -14.63
N THR A 2 14.88 -10.89 -15.37
CA THR A 2 14.82 -9.44 -15.14
C THR A 2 14.10 -8.79 -16.30
N HIS A 3 13.28 -7.79 -16.01
CA HIS A 3 12.61 -6.96 -16.99
C HIS A 3 13.03 -5.51 -16.79
N GLU A 4 13.43 -4.85 -17.87
CA GLU A 4 13.72 -3.43 -17.83
C GLU A 4 12.42 -2.65 -18.14
N ALA A 5 11.98 -1.85 -17.19
CA ALA A 5 10.78 -1.06 -17.34
C ALA A 5 10.97 0.03 -18.44
N LYS A 6 9.97 0.20 -19.31
CA LYS A 6 9.95 1.19 -20.37
C LYS A 6 9.21 2.47 -19.96
N GLN A 7 8.30 2.33 -18.99
CA GLN A 7 7.47 3.42 -18.50
C GLN A 7 7.94 3.85 -17.11
N VAL A 8 7.79 5.13 -16.79
CA VAL A 8 8.16 5.67 -15.48
C VAL A 8 7.31 5.04 -14.39
N ASN A 9 7.95 4.36 -13.43
CA ASN A 9 7.29 3.77 -12.26
C ASN A 9 8.24 3.74 -11.07
N GLU A 10 7.66 3.65 -9.88
CA GLU A 10 8.37 3.61 -8.61
C GLU A 10 8.26 2.22 -7.94
N GLY A 11 8.10 1.16 -8.74
CA GLY A 11 8.08 -0.23 -8.26
C GLY A 11 7.06 -0.46 -7.14
N GLU A 12 7.46 -1.13 -6.07
CA GLU A 12 6.56 -1.45 -4.95
C GLU A 12 6.10 -0.23 -4.14
N GLY A 13 6.60 0.97 -4.39
CA GLY A 13 6.01 2.21 -3.88
C GLY A 13 4.61 2.44 -4.44
N ASP A 14 4.40 2.13 -5.73
CA ASP A 14 3.14 2.35 -6.43
C ASP A 14 2.49 1.09 -7.00
N LEU A 15 3.14 -0.07 -6.90
CA LEU A 15 2.65 -1.36 -7.41
C LEU A 15 2.55 -2.36 -6.25
N LEU A 16 1.33 -2.56 -5.74
CA LEU A 16 1.08 -3.43 -4.60
C LEU A 16 0.33 -4.69 -5.03
N LEU A 17 0.93 -5.84 -4.81
CA LEU A 17 0.33 -7.12 -5.16
C LEU A 17 -0.62 -7.58 -4.05
N THR A 18 -1.85 -7.91 -4.43
CA THR A 18 -2.82 -8.63 -3.60
C THR A 18 -2.98 -10.06 -4.11
N GLU A 19 -3.81 -10.87 -3.46
CA GLU A 19 -4.09 -12.23 -3.93
C GLU A 19 -4.70 -12.24 -5.34
N GLN A 20 -5.55 -11.27 -5.68
CA GLN A 20 -6.32 -11.25 -6.92
C GLN A 20 -5.87 -10.21 -7.93
N PHE A 21 -5.35 -9.08 -7.46
CA PHE A 21 -5.08 -7.89 -8.26
C PHE A 21 -3.67 -7.36 -8.04
N LEU A 22 -3.18 -6.61 -9.01
CA LEU A 22 -2.12 -5.64 -8.84
C LEU A 22 -2.77 -4.27 -8.65
N LEU A 23 -2.66 -3.68 -7.45
CA LEU A 23 -3.07 -2.30 -7.20
C LEU A 23 -1.97 -1.38 -7.70
N ALA A 24 -2.30 -0.41 -8.54
CA ALA A 24 -1.33 0.48 -9.15
C ALA A 24 -1.69 1.95 -8.93
N GLY A 25 -0.82 2.66 -8.23
CA GLY A 25 -0.95 4.08 -7.92
C GLY A 25 -0.53 4.97 -9.08
N THR A 26 -1.22 6.09 -9.28
CA THR A 26 -0.82 7.15 -10.19
C THR A 26 -1.25 8.52 -9.63
N GLY A 27 -0.76 9.59 -10.21
CA GLY A 27 -1.08 10.96 -9.82
C GLY A 27 0.16 11.79 -9.46
N PHE A 28 1.26 11.17 -9.00
CA PHE A 28 2.46 11.88 -8.61
C PHE A 28 3.74 11.32 -9.21
N ARG A 29 3.99 10.02 -9.09
CA ARG A 29 5.30 9.40 -9.37
C ARG A 29 5.25 8.40 -10.52
N THR A 30 4.25 7.56 -10.57
CA THR A 30 4.11 6.51 -11.58
C THR A 30 3.15 6.95 -12.68
N ASP A 31 3.60 6.82 -13.91
CA ASP A 31 2.80 7.11 -15.10
C ASP A 31 1.72 6.04 -15.32
N LEU A 32 0.55 6.48 -15.80
CA LEU A 32 -0.55 5.58 -16.11
C LEU A 32 -0.16 4.48 -17.11
N ALA A 33 0.74 4.79 -18.05
CA ALA A 33 1.22 3.82 -19.04
C ALA A 33 1.98 2.64 -18.40
N ALA A 34 2.60 2.84 -17.24
CA ALA A 34 3.29 1.78 -16.49
C ALA A 34 2.33 0.70 -15.96
N HIS A 35 1.05 1.02 -15.77
CA HIS A 35 0.06 0.07 -15.29
C HIS A 35 -0.22 -1.05 -16.32
N ALA A 36 -0.29 -0.70 -17.61
CA ALA A 36 -0.46 -1.70 -18.66
C ALA A 36 0.78 -2.59 -18.81
N GLU A 37 1.98 -1.99 -18.74
CA GLU A 37 3.24 -2.73 -18.75
C GLU A 37 3.34 -3.70 -17.57
N ALA A 38 3.00 -3.24 -16.36
CA ALA A 38 2.99 -4.08 -15.16
C ALA A 38 1.95 -5.21 -15.26
N GLN A 39 0.75 -4.93 -15.79
CA GLN A 39 -0.27 -5.96 -16.03
C GLN A 39 0.23 -7.05 -16.97
N GLU A 40 0.87 -6.67 -18.08
CA GLU A 40 1.44 -7.63 -19.03
C GLU A 40 2.55 -8.46 -18.40
N MET A 41 3.45 -7.82 -17.66
CA MET A 41 4.60 -8.46 -17.04
C MET A 41 4.20 -9.44 -15.92
N PHE A 42 3.26 -9.04 -15.06
CA PHE A 42 2.85 -9.87 -13.90
C PHE A 42 1.70 -10.83 -14.23
N GLY A 43 1.03 -10.68 -15.38
CA GLY A 43 -0.11 -11.51 -15.77
C GLY A 43 -1.30 -11.39 -14.81
N ARG A 44 -1.46 -10.23 -14.14
CA ARG A 44 -2.50 -9.98 -13.14
C ARG A 44 -3.36 -8.79 -13.53
N PRO A 45 -4.69 -8.86 -13.31
CA PRO A 45 -5.55 -7.68 -13.50
C PRO A 45 -5.05 -6.51 -12.67
N THR A 46 -4.79 -5.39 -13.31
CA THR A 46 -4.25 -4.19 -12.67
C THR A 46 -5.37 -3.19 -12.41
N ILE A 47 -5.49 -2.77 -11.16
CA ILE A 47 -6.48 -1.79 -10.69
C ILE A 47 -5.78 -0.44 -10.52
N THR A 48 -6.09 0.48 -11.41
CA THR A 48 -5.57 1.86 -11.33
C THR A 48 -6.24 2.63 -10.21
N LEU A 49 -5.43 3.22 -9.33
CA LEU A 49 -5.84 4.06 -8.22
C LEU A 49 -5.18 5.43 -8.32
N GLN A 50 -5.99 6.48 -8.42
CA GLN A 50 -5.50 7.85 -8.51
C GLN A 50 -5.33 8.45 -7.12
N LEU A 51 -4.08 8.77 -6.76
CA LEU A 51 -3.72 9.55 -5.60
C LEU A 51 -3.98 11.04 -5.87
N VAL A 52 -4.51 11.77 -4.88
CA VAL A 52 -4.84 13.20 -5.00
C VAL A 52 -4.27 14.04 -3.86
N ASN A 53 -3.78 13.40 -2.79
CA ASN A 53 -3.18 14.09 -1.67
C ASN A 53 -1.64 13.99 -1.76
N PRO A 54 -0.90 15.11 -1.91
CA PRO A 54 0.54 15.09 -2.09
C PRO A 54 1.33 14.60 -0.86
N ASP A 55 0.72 14.55 0.32
CA ASP A 55 1.35 13.96 1.51
C ASP A 55 1.49 12.44 1.39
N TYR A 56 0.69 11.84 0.50
CA TYR A 56 0.68 10.39 0.21
C TYR A 56 0.97 10.18 -1.29
N TYR A 57 2.16 10.56 -1.72
CA TYR A 57 2.54 10.55 -3.13
C TYR A 57 2.92 9.18 -3.68
N HIS A 58 3.08 8.16 -2.83
CA HIS A 58 3.19 6.75 -3.18
C HIS A 58 2.00 5.96 -2.66
N LEU A 59 1.62 4.92 -3.39
CA LEU A 59 0.51 4.05 -3.02
C LEU A 59 0.74 3.35 -1.67
N ASP A 60 1.96 2.90 -1.40
CA ASP A 60 2.35 2.22 -0.17
C ASP A 60 2.31 3.10 1.08
N THR A 61 2.16 4.42 0.93
CA THR A 61 1.92 5.34 2.05
C THR A 61 0.42 5.53 2.33
N ALA A 62 -0.44 5.17 1.38
CA ALA A 62 -1.89 5.34 1.42
C ALA A 62 -2.66 4.02 1.60
N ILE A 63 -2.03 2.87 1.32
CA ILE A 63 -2.58 1.51 1.44
C ILE A 63 -1.55 0.58 2.07
N ALA A 64 -2.02 -0.27 3.01
CA ALA A 64 -1.31 -1.47 3.45
C ALA A 64 -2.08 -2.72 2.98
N VAL A 65 -1.40 -3.66 2.33
CA VAL A 65 -1.97 -4.98 2.00
C VAL A 65 -1.82 -5.89 3.22
N LEU A 66 -2.95 -6.44 3.69
CA LEU A 66 -3.05 -7.23 4.91
C LEU A 66 -3.55 -8.67 4.63
N GLY A 67 -2.92 -9.34 3.67
CA GLY A 67 -3.37 -10.62 3.16
C GLY A 67 -4.62 -10.48 2.27
N PRO A 68 -5.78 -11.06 2.65
CA PRO A 68 -6.99 -11.02 1.82
C PRO A 68 -7.68 -9.65 1.83
N THR A 69 -7.31 -8.75 2.73
CA THR A 69 -7.88 -7.40 2.85
C THR A 69 -6.78 -6.33 2.82
N ILE A 70 -7.21 -5.08 2.93
CA ILE A 70 -6.32 -3.91 2.96
C ILE A 70 -6.68 -2.99 4.13
N ALA A 71 -5.73 -2.13 4.52
CA ALA A 71 -6.03 -0.89 5.22
C ALA A 71 -5.71 0.28 4.29
N TYR A 72 -6.54 1.33 4.25
CA TYR A 72 -6.29 2.49 3.39
C TYR A 72 -6.85 3.78 3.98
N LEU A 73 -6.27 4.91 3.56
CA LEU A 73 -6.78 6.26 3.87
C LEU A 73 -7.66 6.73 2.70
N PRO A 74 -8.99 6.85 2.86
CA PRO A 74 -9.87 7.29 1.78
C PRO A 74 -9.48 8.63 1.17
N GLU A 75 -9.10 9.61 2.00
CA GLU A 75 -8.77 10.99 1.61
C GLU A 75 -7.51 11.10 0.75
N ALA A 76 -6.70 10.05 0.66
CA ALA A 76 -5.56 10.00 -0.24
C ALA A 76 -5.97 9.81 -1.71
N PHE A 77 -7.20 9.33 -1.96
CA PHE A 77 -7.65 8.88 -3.28
C PHE A 77 -8.74 9.76 -3.88
N SER A 78 -8.78 9.78 -5.22
CA SER A 78 -9.89 10.40 -5.96
C SER A 78 -11.23 9.72 -5.62
N PRO A 79 -12.38 10.44 -5.76
CA PRO A 79 -13.69 9.84 -5.47
C PRO A 79 -14.01 8.57 -6.26
N SER A 80 -13.49 8.45 -7.48
CA SER A 80 -13.64 7.23 -8.30
C SER A 80 -12.82 6.07 -7.71
N SER A 81 -11.58 6.32 -7.32
CA SER A 81 -10.70 5.29 -6.71
C SER A 81 -11.22 4.84 -5.35
N GLN A 82 -11.80 5.75 -4.54
CA GLN A 82 -12.46 5.38 -3.29
C GLN A 82 -13.63 4.40 -3.51
N LYS A 83 -14.45 4.63 -4.55
CA LYS A 83 -15.56 3.72 -4.90
C LYS A 83 -15.04 2.34 -5.32
N VAL A 84 -13.99 2.30 -6.12
CA VAL A 84 -13.35 1.03 -6.55
C VAL A 84 -12.83 0.27 -5.33
N LEU A 85 -12.08 0.93 -4.45
CA LEU A 85 -11.57 0.31 -3.21
C LEU A 85 -12.70 -0.23 -2.32
N ALA A 86 -13.77 0.54 -2.14
CA ALA A 86 -14.90 0.12 -1.32
C ALA A 86 -15.68 -1.07 -1.92
N GLN A 87 -15.69 -1.21 -3.25
CA GLN A 87 -16.32 -2.36 -3.94
C GLN A 87 -15.45 -3.61 -3.90
N LEU A 88 -14.14 -3.47 -4.13
CA LEU A 88 -13.22 -4.61 -4.16
C LEU A 88 -12.88 -5.13 -2.76
N PHE A 89 -12.85 -4.24 -1.77
CA PHE A 89 -12.48 -4.55 -0.39
C PHE A 89 -13.54 -4.01 0.58
N PRO A 90 -14.75 -4.59 0.60
CA PRO A 90 -15.85 -4.09 1.45
C PRO A 90 -15.51 -4.14 2.95
N ASP A 91 -14.65 -5.08 3.35
CA ASP A 91 -14.19 -5.25 4.74
C ASP A 91 -12.85 -4.56 5.05
N ALA A 92 -12.38 -3.67 4.15
CA ALA A 92 -11.14 -2.95 4.37
C ALA A 92 -11.16 -2.11 5.66
N ILE A 93 -10.01 -2.02 6.30
CA ILE A 93 -9.79 -1.06 7.38
C ILE A 93 -9.68 0.34 6.76
N ARG A 94 -10.54 1.25 7.18
CA ARG A 94 -10.39 2.67 6.87
C ARG A 94 -9.56 3.31 7.96
N ALA A 95 -8.33 3.65 7.62
CA ALA A 95 -7.40 4.28 8.55
C ALA A 95 -7.82 5.72 8.83
N GLU A 96 -7.58 6.16 10.04
CA GLU A 96 -7.75 7.57 10.42
C GLU A 96 -6.53 8.38 9.95
N LEU A 97 -6.75 9.67 9.70
CA LEU A 97 -5.68 10.59 9.28
C LEU A 97 -4.53 10.62 10.29
N ALA A 98 -4.83 10.51 11.59
CA ALA A 98 -3.82 10.48 12.65
C ALA A 98 -2.83 9.31 12.50
N ASP A 99 -3.32 8.13 12.10
CA ASP A 99 -2.48 6.96 11.85
C ASP A 99 -1.71 7.08 10.53
N ALA A 100 -2.36 7.61 9.49
CA ALA A 100 -1.72 7.82 8.19
C ALA A 100 -0.58 8.85 8.26
N THR A 101 -0.77 9.96 9.01
CA THR A 101 0.24 11.01 9.20
C THR A 101 1.55 10.50 9.82
N VAL A 102 1.49 9.42 10.58
CA VAL A 102 2.68 8.76 11.14
C VAL A 102 3.17 7.61 10.27
N LEU A 103 2.73 7.53 9.01
CA LEU A 103 3.03 6.47 8.04
C LEU A 103 2.54 5.08 8.50
N GLY A 104 1.43 5.03 9.24
CA GLY A 104 0.84 3.77 9.71
C GLY A 104 0.51 2.78 8.60
N LEU A 105 0.13 3.31 7.42
CA LEU A 105 -0.19 2.50 6.24
C LEU A 105 1.04 2.01 5.47
N ASN A 106 2.24 2.59 5.72
CA ASN A 106 3.47 2.06 5.16
C ASN A 106 3.93 0.83 5.97
N ALA A 107 3.06 -0.18 6.01
CA ALA A 107 3.19 -1.39 6.82
C ALA A 107 3.54 -2.62 5.98
N VAL A 108 4.15 -3.61 6.61
CA VAL A 108 4.47 -4.92 5.99
C VAL A 108 3.69 -6.01 6.70
N CYS A 109 3.06 -6.89 5.93
CA CYS A 109 2.28 -8.02 6.45
C CYS A 109 2.76 -9.33 5.83
N ASP A 110 3.01 -10.33 6.67
CA ASP A 110 3.36 -11.70 6.25
C ASP A 110 2.13 -12.65 6.18
N GLY A 111 0.91 -12.08 6.32
CA GLY A 111 -0.34 -12.83 6.41
C GLY A 111 -0.80 -13.10 7.84
N THR A 112 0.06 -12.88 8.84
CA THR A 112 -0.24 -13.05 10.27
C THR A 112 0.20 -11.82 11.06
N HIS A 113 1.44 -11.40 10.87
CA HIS A 113 2.03 -10.26 11.57
C HIS A 113 1.98 -9.01 10.69
N VAL A 114 1.72 -7.87 11.31
CA VAL A 114 1.74 -6.57 10.64
C VAL A 114 2.77 -5.68 11.34
N VAL A 115 3.89 -5.43 10.67
CA VAL A 115 4.92 -4.49 11.13
C VAL A 115 4.50 -3.08 10.74
N LEU A 116 4.32 -2.21 11.71
CA LEU A 116 3.84 -0.84 11.50
C LEU A 116 4.40 0.11 12.57
N PRO A 117 4.37 1.45 12.31
CA PRO A 117 4.87 2.43 13.26
C PRO A 117 4.14 2.36 14.62
N VAL A 118 4.92 2.40 15.69
CA VAL A 118 4.39 2.35 17.08
C VAL A 118 3.46 3.53 17.40
N GLN A 119 3.52 4.62 16.64
CA GLN A 119 2.68 5.80 16.80
C GLN A 119 1.27 5.63 16.18
N ALA A 120 1.07 4.68 15.26
CA ALA A 120 -0.22 4.42 14.59
C ALA A 120 -1.19 3.64 15.50
N LYS A 121 -1.58 4.25 16.63
CA LYS A 121 -2.30 3.59 17.72
C LYS A 121 -3.70 3.08 17.32
N GLY A 122 -4.41 3.84 16.49
CA GLY A 122 -5.72 3.45 15.98
C GLY A 122 -5.61 2.25 15.06
N LEU A 123 -4.68 2.29 14.10
CA LEU A 123 -4.47 1.20 13.15
C LEU A 123 -3.96 -0.08 13.84
N ILE A 124 -3.07 0.03 14.84
CA ILE A 124 -2.61 -1.11 15.65
C ILE A 124 -3.80 -1.83 16.26
N ARG A 125 -4.75 -1.10 16.86
CA ARG A 125 -5.97 -1.68 17.45
C ARG A 125 -6.86 -2.35 16.39
N GLN A 126 -7.11 -1.64 15.26
CA GLN A 126 -7.95 -2.15 14.17
C GLN A 126 -7.37 -3.42 13.53
N VAL A 127 -6.05 -3.50 13.37
CA VAL A 127 -5.33 -4.69 12.89
C VAL A 127 -5.54 -5.87 13.85
N ALA A 128 -5.40 -5.63 15.16
CA ALA A 128 -5.62 -6.66 16.18
C ALA A 128 -7.08 -7.16 16.21
N GLU A 129 -8.05 -6.26 16.05
CA GLU A 129 -9.48 -6.59 15.97
C GLU A 129 -9.84 -7.48 14.77
N ARG A 130 -9.00 -7.48 13.72
CA ARG A 130 -9.10 -8.36 12.54
C ARG A 130 -8.39 -9.71 12.71
N GLY A 131 -7.85 -9.98 13.90
CA GLY A 131 -7.17 -11.23 14.22
C GLY A 131 -5.73 -11.31 13.72
N LEU A 132 -5.18 -10.19 13.18
CA LEU A 132 -3.76 -10.09 12.85
C LEU A 132 -2.95 -9.70 14.08
N VAL A 133 -1.65 -9.97 14.05
CA VAL A 133 -0.72 -9.68 15.15
C VAL A 133 0.05 -8.40 14.83
N PRO A 134 -0.28 -7.23 15.39
CA PRO A 134 0.50 -6.03 15.17
C PRO A 134 1.87 -6.15 15.84
N VAL A 135 2.90 -5.74 15.10
CA VAL A 135 4.29 -5.64 15.56
C VAL A 135 4.71 -4.17 15.49
N PRO A 136 4.44 -3.38 16.53
CA PRO A 136 4.78 -1.96 16.54
C PRO A 136 6.29 -1.74 16.61
N VAL A 137 6.82 -0.91 15.71
CA VAL A 137 8.25 -0.58 15.64
C VAL A 137 8.47 0.92 15.67
N ASP A 138 9.60 1.36 16.23
CA ASP A 138 10.02 2.75 16.14
C ASP A 138 10.67 2.99 14.76
N VAL A 139 10.06 3.87 13.97
CA VAL A 139 10.52 4.29 12.66
C VAL A 139 10.90 5.75 12.61
N SER A 140 11.22 6.35 13.75
CA SER A 140 11.53 7.79 13.87
C SER A 140 12.66 8.23 12.95
N GLU A 141 13.68 7.39 12.75
CA GLU A 141 14.79 7.67 11.85
C GLU A 141 14.40 7.50 10.38
N LEU A 142 13.63 6.44 10.02
CA LEU A 142 13.17 6.20 8.66
C LEU A 142 12.25 7.34 8.19
N ARG A 143 11.39 7.84 9.05
CA ARG A 143 10.47 8.96 8.77
C ARG A 143 11.20 10.25 8.37
N LYS A 144 12.43 10.49 8.83
CA LYS A 144 13.24 11.64 8.39
C LYS A 144 13.56 11.59 6.89
N ALA A 145 13.62 10.37 6.32
CA ALA A 145 13.79 10.14 4.89
C ALA A 145 12.44 9.95 4.15
N GLY A 146 11.30 10.12 4.83
CA GLY A 146 9.96 10.03 4.23
C GLY A 146 9.41 8.61 4.12
N GLY A 147 10.00 7.61 4.77
CA GLY A 147 9.60 6.21 4.71
C GLY A 147 9.22 5.58 6.05
N GLY A 148 8.64 4.39 5.97
CA GLY A 148 8.30 3.52 7.09
C GLY A 148 8.76 2.07 6.85
N PRO A 149 8.15 1.07 7.49
CA PRO A 149 8.57 -0.33 7.36
C PRO A 149 8.55 -0.85 5.91
N LYS A 150 7.50 -0.53 5.12
CA LYS A 150 7.39 -1.00 3.73
C LYS A 150 8.49 -0.43 2.86
N CYS A 151 8.79 0.85 2.98
CA CYS A 151 9.82 1.52 2.17
C CYS A 151 11.24 1.00 2.40
N CYS A 152 11.52 0.35 3.53
CA CYS A 152 12.85 -0.22 3.83
C CYS A 152 12.92 -1.75 3.65
N THR A 153 11.87 -2.39 3.09
CA THR A 153 11.80 -3.83 2.88
C THR A 153 11.68 -4.17 1.40
N LEU A 154 12.21 -5.33 1.02
CA LEU A 154 11.98 -5.97 -0.26
C LEU A 154 11.29 -7.30 0.00
N GLU A 155 10.08 -7.45 -0.49
CA GLU A 155 9.33 -8.70 -0.35
C GLU A 155 9.79 -9.73 -1.38
N LEU A 156 10.32 -10.85 -0.90
CA LEU A 156 10.66 -11.99 -1.74
C LEU A 156 9.46 -12.94 -1.80
N ARG A 157 8.83 -13.01 -2.98
CA ARG A 157 7.69 -13.89 -3.21
C ARG A 157 8.12 -15.12 -3.97
N SER A 158 7.63 -16.29 -3.52
CA SER A 158 7.77 -17.52 -4.32
C SER A 158 7.02 -17.35 -5.64
N ARG A 159 7.57 -17.89 -6.73
CA ARG A 159 6.80 -18.00 -7.98
C ARG A 159 5.58 -18.89 -7.72
N PRO A 160 4.40 -18.53 -8.24
CA PRO A 160 3.24 -19.41 -8.22
C PRO A 160 3.47 -20.70 -8.96
#